data_c6073357c692a3409981fc6c7eff1bf4
#
_entry.id   c6073357c692a3409981fc6c7eff1bf4
#
_cell.length_a   1.000
_cell.length_b   1.000
_cell.length_c   1.000
_cell.angle_alpha   90.00
_cell.angle_beta   90.00
_cell.angle_gamma   90.00
#
_symmetry.space_group_name_H-M   'P 1'
#
loop_
_entity.id
_entity.type
_entity.pdbx_description
1 polymer ?
#
loop_
_entity_poly.entity_id
_entity_poly.type
_entity_poly.pdbx_seq_one_letter_code
_entity_poly.pdbx_strand_id
1 'polypeptide(L)'
;MADFTSLEDLEAAVGAQRIAQLFDEDGDGVADPDLIDQFADQADQWVRMFLESKGMSREQLDLPLVKANPALRGAATSIALGFRGESKAEWLNADGEGPYEKRRRDAKEMLGMLVKGQLRLIDAGAKSNLTGRVTAPDPAFVIAQSGQNPKGPGGF
;
A
#
# COMPACT_ATOMS: atom_id res chain seq x y z
N MET A 1 -11.94 1.17 12.67
CA MET A 1 -10.49 0.89 12.72
C MET A 1 -9.99 0.39 11.38
N ALA A 2 -8.96 1.02 10.87
CA ALA A 2 -8.40 0.67 9.56
C ALA A 2 -7.65 -0.66 9.63
N ASP A 3 -7.70 -1.41 8.53
CA ASP A 3 -7.01 -2.70 8.42
C ASP A 3 -5.67 -2.58 7.71
N PHE A 4 -5.51 -1.57 6.82
CA PHE A 4 -4.35 -1.49 5.94
C PHE A 4 -3.36 -0.41 6.34
N THR A 5 -3.69 0.49 7.28
CA THR A 5 -2.73 1.47 7.74
C THR A 5 -2.95 1.79 9.21
N SER A 6 -1.89 2.22 9.89
CA SER A 6 -1.91 2.53 11.31
C SER A 6 -1.01 3.73 11.57
N LEU A 7 -1.02 4.22 12.82
CA LEU A 7 -0.12 5.28 13.23
C LEU A 7 1.34 4.88 12.98
N GLU A 8 1.69 3.63 13.28
CA GLU A 8 3.06 3.15 13.08
C GLU A 8 3.46 3.20 11.60
N ASP A 9 2.54 2.84 10.71
CA ASP A 9 2.81 2.91 9.27
C ASP A 9 3.02 4.35 8.81
N LEU A 10 2.21 5.26 9.32
CA LEU A 10 2.33 6.68 8.98
C LEU A 10 3.65 7.25 9.49
N GLU A 11 4.02 6.92 10.73
CA GLU A 11 5.28 7.39 11.30
C GLU A 11 6.49 6.80 10.58
N ALA A 12 6.40 5.54 10.18
CA ALA A 12 7.47 4.91 9.40
C ALA A 12 7.63 5.56 8.03
N ALA A 13 6.54 6.07 7.47
CA ALA A 13 6.57 6.66 6.13
C ALA A 13 7.18 8.06 6.10
N VAL A 14 6.87 8.92 7.08
CA VAL A 14 7.28 10.33 7.05
C VAL A 14 7.90 10.82 8.35
N GLY A 15 7.98 9.99 9.38
CA GLY A 15 8.56 10.35 10.67
C GLY A 15 7.52 10.83 11.67
N ALA A 16 7.77 10.52 12.95
CA ALA A 16 6.84 10.84 14.03
C ALA A 16 6.61 12.34 14.16
N GLN A 17 7.68 13.14 14.01
CA GLN A 17 7.57 14.59 14.12
C GLN A 17 6.66 15.16 13.02
N ARG A 18 6.78 14.62 11.81
CA ARG A 18 5.94 15.08 10.70
C ARG A 18 4.50 14.68 10.91
N ILE A 19 4.26 13.49 11.47
CA ILE A 19 2.89 13.06 11.78
C ILE A 19 2.28 13.97 12.85
N ALA A 20 3.05 14.33 13.88
CA ALA A 20 2.58 15.28 14.88
C ALA A 20 2.16 16.61 14.23
N GLN A 21 2.97 17.10 13.28
CA GLN A 21 2.65 18.36 12.60
C GLN A 21 1.40 18.24 11.71
N LEU A 22 1.23 17.12 11.04
CA LEU A 22 0.12 16.93 10.10
C LEU A 22 -1.20 16.69 10.79
N PHE A 23 -1.18 15.99 11.92
CA PHE A 23 -2.39 15.52 12.59
C PHE A 23 -2.65 16.21 13.93
N ASP A 24 -1.99 17.32 14.18
CA ASP A 24 -2.23 18.14 15.35
C ASP A 24 -3.22 19.25 14.96
N GLU A 25 -4.45 19.12 15.42
CA GLU A 25 -5.51 20.09 15.07
C GLU A 25 -5.65 21.16 16.12
N ASP A 26 -5.37 20.82 17.37
CA ASP A 26 -5.54 21.77 18.49
C ASP A 26 -4.25 22.54 18.82
N GLY A 27 -3.12 22.17 18.20
CA GLY A 27 -1.88 22.92 18.35
C GLY A 27 -1.08 22.58 19.59
N ASP A 28 -1.32 21.40 20.18
CA ASP A 28 -0.61 21.00 21.41
C ASP A 28 0.72 20.27 21.09
N GLY A 29 1.03 20.07 19.82
CA GLY A 29 2.27 19.43 19.39
C GLY A 29 2.19 17.92 19.35
N VAL A 30 1.02 17.35 19.56
CA VAL A 30 0.80 15.90 19.55
C VAL A 30 -0.24 15.57 18.48
N ALA A 31 -0.05 14.48 17.78
CA ALA A 31 -0.99 14.03 16.77
C ALA A 31 -2.31 13.59 17.44
N ASP A 32 -3.42 14.06 16.90
CA ASP A 32 -4.76 13.72 17.39
C ASP A 32 -5.13 12.30 16.94
N PRO A 33 -5.33 11.34 17.88
CA PRO A 33 -5.66 9.97 17.49
C PRO A 33 -6.94 9.85 16.65
N ASP A 34 -7.97 10.62 16.99
CA ASP A 34 -9.24 10.58 16.25
C ASP A 34 -9.04 11.02 14.81
N LEU A 35 -8.18 12.00 14.59
CA LEU A 35 -7.89 12.51 13.27
C LEU A 35 -7.09 11.48 12.45
N ILE A 36 -6.14 10.83 13.10
CA ILE A 36 -5.38 9.74 12.47
C ILE A 36 -6.33 8.64 12.05
N ASP A 37 -7.20 8.19 12.96
CA ASP A 37 -8.16 7.13 12.66
C ASP A 37 -9.08 7.52 11.51
N GLN A 38 -9.53 8.76 11.47
CA GLN A 38 -10.40 9.25 10.40
C GLN A 38 -9.76 9.09 9.02
N PHE A 39 -8.52 9.54 8.87
CA PHE A 39 -7.85 9.47 7.57
C PHE A 39 -7.37 8.08 7.24
N ALA A 40 -7.00 7.29 8.25
CA ALA A 40 -6.67 5.88 8.05
C ALA A 40 -7.88 5.11 7.56
N ASP A 41 -9.06 5.35 8.17
CA ASP A 41 -10.29 4.68 7.75
C ASP A 41 -10.72 5.11 6.35
N GLN A 42 -10.55 6.39 6.00
CA GLN A 42 -10.83 6.87 4.64
C GLN A 42 -9.97 6.15 3.61
N ALA A 43 -8.68 6.03 3.90
CA ALA A 43 -7.75 5.35 3.00
C ALA A 43 -8.09 3.88 2.88
N ASP A 44 -8.43 3.25 4.00
CA ASP A 44 -8.80 1.85 4.04
C ASP A 44 -10.03 1.58 3.18
N GLN A 45 -11.07 2.42 3.35
CA GLN A 45 -12.29 2.31 2.55
C GLN A 45 -11.98 2.49 1.06
N TRP A 46 -11.13 3.45 0.73
CA TRP A 46 -10.78 3.69 -0.67
C TRP A 46 -10.07 2.46 -1.27
N VAL A 47 -9.12 1.90 -0.52
CA VAL A 47 -8.38 0.71 -0.98
C VAL A 47 -9.33 -0.46 -1.16
N ARG A 48 -10.23 -0.68 -0.19
CA ARG A 48 -11.21 -1.75 -0.29
C ARG A 48 -12.12 -1.59 -1.50
N MET A 49 -12.67 -0.40 -1.68
CA MET A 49 -13.53 -0.12 -2.84
C MET A 49 -12.78 -0.35 -4.16
N PHE A 50 -11.54 0.09 -4.23
CA PHE A 50 -10.73 -0.10 -5.42
C PHE A 50 -10.52 -1.59 -5.71
N LEU A 51 -10.12 -2.36 -4.70
CA LEU A 51 -9.85 -3.79 -4.88
C LEU A 51 -11.12 -4.58 -5.18
N GLU A 52 -12.24 -4.21 -4.56
CA GLU A 52 -13.54 -4.82 -4.89
C GLU A 52 -13.93 -4.53 -6.34
N SER A 53 -13.67 -3.31 -6.82
CA SER A 53 -13.95 -2.96 -8.21
C SER A 53 -13.12 -3.77 -9.20
N LYS A 54 -12.00 -4.33 -8.73
CA LYS A 54 -11.12 -5.19 -9.54
C LYS A 54 -11.42 -6.66 -9.37
N GLY A 55 -12.49 -7.01 -8.66
CA GLY A 55 -12.95 -8.40 -8.56
C GLY A 55 -12.58 -9.13 -7.29
N MET A 56 -11.96 -8.48 -6.33
CA MET A 56 -11.68 -9.13 -5.05
C MET A 56 -12.93 -9.10 -4.18
N SER A 57 -13.21 -10.22 -3.52
CA SER A 57 -14.34 -10.29 -2.60
C SER A 57 -13.95 -9.76 -1.23
N ARG A 58 -14.96 -9.46 -0.41
CA ARG A 58 -14.72 -9.03 0.96
C ARG A 58 -13.99 -10.09 1.77
N GLU A 59 -14.36 -11.35 1.56
CA GLU A 59 -13.70 -12.44 2.24
C GLU A 59 -12.22 -12.49 1.92
N GLN A 60 -11.86 -12.25 0.66
CA GLN A 60 -10.46 -12.18 0.26
C GLN A 60 -9.74 -11.02 0.92
N LEU A 61 -10.39 -9.86 1.00
CA LEU A 61 -9.81 -8.67 1.61
C LEU A 61 -9.60 -8.83 3.11
N ASP A 62 -10.39 -9.67 3.75
CA ASP A 62 -10.29 -9.92 5.19
C ASP A 62 -9.28 -11.00 5.54
N LEU A 63 -8.65 -11.63 4.56
CA LEU A 63 -7.61 -12.63 4.83
C LEU A 63 -6.41 -11.96 5.51
N PRO A 64 -5.86 -12.59 6.57
CA PRO A 64 -4.71 -12.00 7.27
C PRO A 64 -3.53 -11.73 6.36
N LEU A 65 -3.30 -12.60 5.36
CA LEU A 65 -2.21 -12.43 4.40
C LEU A 65 -2.38 -11.16 3.58
N VAL A 66 -3.62 -10.83 3.21
CA VAL A 66 -3.91 -9.62 2.44
C VAL A 66 -3.75 -8.38 3.32
N LYS A 67 -4.30 -8.41 4.54
CA LYS A 67 -4.19 -7.28 5.47
C LYS A 67 -2.74 -6.99 5.86
N ALA A 68 -1.90 -8.01 5.92
CA ALA A 68 -0.49 -7.86 6.28
C ALA A 68 0.40 -7.56 5.08
N ASN A 69 -0.15 -7.48 3.87
CA ASN A 69 0.66 -7.26 2.67
C ASN A 69 1.34 -5.88 2.73
N PRO A 70 2.70 -5.83 2.71
CA PRO A 70 3.41 -4.55 2.86
C PRO A 70 3.09 -3.56 1.75
N ALA A 71 2.86 -4.03 0.52
CA ALA A 71 2.54 -3.13 -0.60
C ALA A 71 1.17 -2.50 -0.42
N LEU A 72 0.17 -3.26 0.04
CA LEU A 72 -1.15 -2.72 0.34
C LEU A 72 -1.08 -1.73 1.50
N ARG A 73 -0.35 -2.07 2.56
CA ARG A 73 -0.19 -1.18 3.70
C ARG A 73 0.51 0.11 3.29
N GLY A 74 1.58 0.02 2.50
CA GLY A 74 2.28 1.19 2.00
C GLY A 74 1.41 2.08 1.13
N ALA A 75 0.57 1.46 0.28
CA ALA A 75 -0.35 2.21 -0.57
C ALA A 75 -1.42 2.92 0.27
N ALA A 76 -2.03 2.22 1.22
CA ALA A 76 -3.04 2.81 2.10
C ALA A 76 -2.45 3.98 2.89
N THR A 77 -1.24 3.81 3.41
CA THR A 77 -0.53 4.87 4.14
C THR A 77 -0.33 6.10 3.27
N SER A 78 0.13 5.90 2.03
CA SER A 78 0.34 7.03 1.10
C SER A 78 -0.97 7.72 0.73
N ILE A 79 -2.05 6.95 0.61
CA ILE A 79 -3.37 7.51 0.33
C ILE A 79 -3.89 8.31 1.52
N ALA A 80 -3.70 7.81 2.75
CA ALA A 80 -4.08 8.55 3.96
C ALA A 80 -3.35 9.88 4.06
N LEU A 81 -2.04 9.87 3.81
CA LEU A 81 -1.25 11.10 3.79
C LEU A 81 -1.75 12.07 2.72
N GLY A 82 -2.10 11.56 1.54
CA GLY A 82 -2.64 12.39 0.47
C GLY A 82 -3.96 13.03 0.85
N PHE A 83 -4.87 12.26 1.44
CA PHE A 83 -6.15 12.80 1.91
C PHE A 83 -5.93 13.87 2.98
N ARG A 84 -5.03 13.61 3.94
CA ARG A 84 -4.74 14.60 4.97
C ARG A 84 -4.10 15.85 4.36
N GLY A 85 -3.17 15.68 3.44
CA GLY A 85 -2.48 16.80 2.80
C GLY A 85 -3.43 17.73 2.06
N GLU A 86 -4.50 17.21 1.48
CA GLU A 86 -5.45 18.05 0.74
C GLU A 86 -6.61 18.54 1.62
N SER A 87 -6.65 18.15 2.89
CA SER A 87 -7.78 18.50 3.76
C SER A 87 -7.77 19.94 4.22
N LYS A 88 -6.64 20.64 4.10
CA LYS A 88 -6.54 22.07 4.49
C LYS A 88 -6.17 22.90 3.28
N ALA A 89 -6.99 23.94 3.02
CA ALA A 89 -6.79 24.80 1.87
C ALA A 89 -5.42 25.49 1.88
N GLU A 90 -4.92 25.84 3.07
CA GLU A 90 -3.63 26.52 3.19
C GLU A 90 -2.45 25.64 2.82
N TRP A 91 -2.64 24.32 2.73
CA TRP A 91 -1.58 23.39 2.33
C TRP A 91 -1.55 23.15 0.82
N LEU A 92 -2.55 23.63 0.10
CA LEU A 92 -2.63 23.37 -1.35
C LEU A 92 -1.72 24.36 -2.11
N ASN A 93 -1.09 23.84 -3.17
CA ASN A 93 -0.28 24.68 -4.05
C ASN A 93 -1.15 25.42 -5.05
N ALA A 94 -0.52 26.11 -6.01
CA ALA A 94 -1.22 26.90 -7.03
C ALA A 94 -2.14 26.04 -7.91
N ASP A 95 -1.83 24.76 -8.05
CA ASP A 95 -2.63 23.82 -8.85
C ASP A 95 -3.71 23.13 -8.01
N GLY A 96 -3.84 23.49 -6.74
CA GLY A 96 -4.82 22.89 -5.87
C GLY A 96 -4.43 21.51 -5.33
N GLU A 97 -3.15 21.18 -5.39
CA GLU A 97 -2.64 19.88 -4.94
C GLU A 97 -1.99 20.00 -3.58
N GLY A 98 -2.27 19.05 -2.71
CA GLY A 98 -1.67 18.98 -1.39
C GLY A 98 -0.25 18.40 -1.42
N PRO A 99 0.47 18.49 -0.28
CA PRO A 99 1.88 18.10 -0.24
C PRO A 99 2.17 16.62 -0.51
N TYR A 100 1.18 15.76 -0.39
CA TYR A 100 1.37 14.31 -0.60
C TYR A 100 0.61 13.80 -1.82
N GLU A 101 0.18 14.69 -2.72
CA GLU A 101 -0.64 14.32 -3.87
C GLU A 101 0.13 13.39 -4.82
N LYS A 102 1.40 13.69 -5.07
CA LYS A 102 2.21 12.82 -5.93
C LYS A 102 2.31 11.42 -5.32
N ARG A 103 2.55 11.35 -4.01
CA ARG A 103 2.66 10.07 -3.31
C ARG A 103 1.36 9.27 -3.40
N ARG A 104 0.23 9.97 -3.27
CA ARG A 104 -1.08 9.34 -3.41
C ARG A 104 -1.31 8.81 -4.82
N ARG A 105 -0.95 9.59 -5.83
CA ARG A 105 -1.09 9.15 -7.23
C ARG A 105 -0.23 7.93 -7.51
N ASP A 106 1.03 7.97 -7.08
CA ASP A 106 1.94 6.85 -7.26
C ASP A 106 1.40 5.59 -6.59
N ALA A 107 0.81 5.75 -5.41
CA ALA A 107 0.21 4.62 -4.67
C ALA A 107 -0.98 4.03 -5.42
N LYS A 108 -1.84 4.88 -5.99
CA LYS A 108 -2.99 4.41 -6.76
C LYS A 108 -2.55 3.66 -8.01
N GLU A 109 -1.52 4.16 -8.69
CA GLU A 109 -0.94 3.48 -9.85
C GLU A 109 -0.36 2.12 -9.46
N MET A 110 0.38 2.09 -8.35
CA MET A 110 0.96 0.86 -7.84
C MET A 110 -0.11 -0.17 -7.50
N LEU A 111 -1.22 0.27 -6.92
CA LEU A 111 -2.33 -0.65 -6.63
C LEU A 111 -2.89 -1.25 -7.91
N GLY A 112 -2.98 -0.47 -8.97
CA GLY A 112 -3.44 -0.97 -10.27
C GLY A 112 -2.54 -2.08 -10.81
N MET A 113 -1.22 -1.93 -10.65
CA MET A 113 -0.27 -2.95 -11.07
C MET A 113 -0.28 -4.15 -10.12
N LEU A 114 -0.40 -3.88 -8.83
CA LEU A 114 -0.38 -4.91 -7.79
C LEU A 114 -1.57 -5.86 -7.91
N VAL A 115 -2.72 -5.37 -8.34
CA VAL A 115 -3.93 -6.19 -8.44
C VAL A 115 -3.70 -7.44 -9.26
N LYS A 116 -3.03 -7.34 -10.40
CA LYS A 116 -2.77 -8.50 -11.26
C LYS A 116 -1.89 -9.53 -10.55
N GLY A 117 -0.81 -9.08 -9.93
CA GLY A 117 0.08 -9.96 -9.18
C GLY A 117 -0.59 -10.52 -7.93
N GLN A 118 -1.33 -9.68 -7.23
CA GLN A 118 -2.00 -10.07 -6.00
C GLN A 118 -3.08 -11.14 -6.26
N LEU A 119 -3.85 -10.97 -7.31
CA LEU A 119 -4.86 -11.95 -7.67
C LEU A 119 -4.21 -13.29 -8.02
N ARG A 120 -3.11 -13.26 -8.76
CA ARG A 120 -2.41 -14.50 -9.09
C ARG A 120 -1.82 -15.17 -7.85
N LEU A 121 -1.31 -14.38 -6.91
CA LEU A 121 -0.79 -14.93 -5.64
C LEU A 121 -1.88 -15.59 -4.83
N ILE A 122 -3.05 -14.98 -4.78
CA ILE A 122 -4.20 -15.55 -4.07
C ILE A 122 -4.62 -16.85 -4.74
N ASP A 123 -4.69 -16.87 -6.08
CA ASP A 123 -5.05 -18.08 -6.81
C ASP A 123 -4.02 -19.17 -6.58
N ALA A 124 -2.74 -18.84 -6.64
CA ALA A 124 -1.68 -19.82 -6.40
C ALA A 124 -1.77 -20.36 -4.97
N GLY A 125 -2.03 -19.48 -3.99
CA GLY A 125 -2.22 -19.91 -2.61
C GLY A 125 -3.40 -20.82 -2.43
N ALA A 126 -4.50 -20.52 -3.11
CA ALA A 126 -5.71 -21.34 -3.05
C ALA A 126 -5.50 -22.70 -3.67
N LYS A 127 -4.72 -22.77 -4.75
CA LYS A 127 -4.50 -24.00 -5.47
C LYS A 127 -3.38 -24.85 -4.88
N SER A 128 -2.28 -24.20 -4.47
CA SER A 128 -1.07 -24.90 -4.07
C SER A 128 -0.76 -24.77 -2.61
N ASN A 129 -1.42 -23.88 -1.96
CA ASN A 129 -1.03 -23.41 -0.67
C ASN A 129 0.40 -22.94 -0.66
N LEU A 130 0.67 -22.29 -1.65
CA LEU A 130 1.48 -21.70 -1.96
C LEU A 130 2.51 -21.32 -2.11
N THR A 131 2.86 -21.51 -2.53
CA THR A 131 3.63 -21.24 -2.68
C THR A 131 4.16 -20.34 -3.04
N GLY A 132 4.38 -20.08 -3.09
CA GLY A 132 4.95 -19.22 -3.35
C GLY A 132 5.66 -18.89 -4.14
N ARG A 133 5.95 -19.23 -4.78
CA ARG A 133 6.63 -19.01 -5.45
C ARG A 133 6.82 -18.44 -5.94
N VAL A 134 7.11 -18.25 -6.16
CA VAL A 134 7.51 -17.77 -6.62
C VAL A 134 8.03 -17.53 -7.12
N THR A 135 8.39 -17.89 -7.34
CA THR A 135 9.01 -17.82 -7.62
C THR A 135 9.39 -17.57 -8.21
N ALA A 136 9.80 -17.84 -8.33
CA ALA A 136 10.23 -17.68 -8.65
C ALA A 136 10.54 -17.38 -9.33
N PRO A 137 10.84 -17.48 -9.54
CA PRO A 137 11.27 -17.24 -10.04
C PRO A 137 11.38 -17.09 -10.93
N ASP A 138 11.71 -17.05 -11.02
CA ASP A 138 11.72 -16.92 -11.44
C ASP A 138 11.82 -16.53 -12.13
N PRO A 139 12.07 -16.56 -12.44
CA PRO A 139 12.41 -16.19 -12.65
C PRO A 139 12.53 -15.56 -12.92
N ALA A 140 12.69 -15.50 -12.96
CA ALA A 140 12.81 -14.96 -12.66
C ALA A 140 13.17 -14.51 -12.37
N PHE A 141 13.59 -14.85 -12.34
CA PHE A 141 14.01 -14.78 -11.75
C PHE A 141 14.59 -15.01 -11.99
N VAL A 142 14.74 -15.49 -12.08
CA VAL A 142 15.19 -16.01 -11.95
C VAL A 142 15.58 -16.20 -12.62
N ILE A 143 15.98 -16.40 -12.87
CA ILE A 143 16.32 -16.71 -13.06
C ILE A 143 16.76 -16.67 -13.36
N ALA A 144 17.16 -16.79 -13.31
CA ALA A 144 17.41 -16.97 -13.06
C ALA A 144 17.75 -17.17 -13.25
N GLN A 145 18.04 -17.49 -13.30
CA GLN A 145 18.28 -17.93 -13.10
C GLN A 145 18.51 -18.15 -13.72
N SER A 146 18.87 -18.34 -13.98
CA SER A 146 18.98 -18.77 -14.17
C SER A 146 19.21 -18.86 -14.82
N GLY A 147 19.56 -18.97 -15.07
CA GLY A 147 19.82 -19.17 -15.09
C GLY A 147 20.08 -19.26 -15.63
N GLN A 148 20.36 -19.51 -15.74
CA GLN A 148 20.60 -19.83 -15.83
C GLN A 148 20.86 -20.03 -16.41
N ASN A 149 21.23 -20.11 -16.69
CA ASN A 149 21.55 -20.53 -16.89
C ASN A 149 21.87 -20.75 -17.53
N PRO A 150 22.18 -20.80 -17.81
CA PRO A 150 22.61 -21.23 -18.11
C PRO A 150 22.97 -21.58 -18.78
N LYS A 151 23.21 -21.66 -18.84
CA LYS A 151 23.58 -22.04 -19.12
C LYS A 151 24.00 -22.22 -19.43
N GLY A 152 24.39 -22.17 -19.52
CA GLY A 152 24.97 -22.41 -19.34
C GLY A 152 25.38 -22.63 -19.82
N PRO A 153 25.84 -23.00 -20.09
CA PRO A 153 26.38 -23.34 -20.17
C PRO A 153 26.47 -23.29 -20.53
N GLY A 154 26.66 -23.24 -20.56
CA GLY A 154 26.63 -23.08 -20.30
C GLY A 154 26.44 -22.77 -20.48
N GLY A 155 26.74 -22.91 -20.70
CA GLY A 155 26.67 -22.63 -20.40
C GLY A 155 26.62 -22.41 -20.67
N PHE A 156 27.08 -22.57 -20.88
CA PHE A 156 27.10 -22.49 -20.83
C PHE A 156 27.05 -22.47 -20.99
#